data_db2d3dba89149c29feec8e54e721a98d
#
_entry.id   db2d3dba89149c29feec8e54e721a98d
#
_cell.length_a   1.000
_cell.length_b   1.000
_cell.length_c   1.000
_cell.angle_alpha   90.00
_cell.angle_beta   90.00
_cell.angle_gamma   90.00
#
_symmetry.space_group_name_H-M   'P 1'
#
loop_
_entity.id
_entity.type
_entity.pdbx_description
1 polymer ?
#
loop_
_entity_poly.entity_id
_entity_poly.type
_entity_poly.pdbx_seq_one_letter_code
_entity_poly.pdbx_strand_id
1 'polypeptide(L)'
;QSEFSAVVSGMRSGNVDCAITGAMSGNAIGLQEVASHLHTSAATWGLSVFGANLGAWTALPPDMKSLIKTELPKLEAAIWADSERQTDEGVACNTGRGSCLTGKTGLMKEVQTNAVDESKLRISFRDSVLPAWVQRCGNTCVPVWNRLLAPVTGIRAETQATRP
;
A
#
# COMPACT_ATOMS: atom_id res chain seq x y z
N GLN A 1 -16.60 -7.35 0.28
CA GLN A 1 -15.49 -6.88 -0.57
C GLN A 1 -16.11 -6.25 -1.81
N SER A 2 -15.80 -5.00 -2.09
CA SER A 2 -16.38 -4.23 -3.20
C SER A 2 -15.31 -3.89 -4.23
N GLU A 3 -15.72 -3.74 -5.49
CA GLU A 3 -14.87 -3.17 -6.53
C GLU A 3 -14.45 -1.75 -6.13
N PHE A 4 -13.19 -1.37 -6.41
CA PHE A 4 -12.67 -0.05 -6.05
C PHE A 4 -13.49 1.11 -6.65
N SER A 5 -13.98 0.93 -7.87
CA SER A 5 -14.86 1.88 -8.56
C SER A 5 -16.23 2.06 -7.89
N ALA A 6 -16.69 1.09 -7.10
CA ALA A 6 -17.99 1.11 -6.43
C ALA A 6 -17.93 1.61 -4.97
N VAL A 7 -16.75 1.89 -4.44
CA VAL A 7 -16.59 2.27 -3.02
C VAL A 7 -17.32 3.56 -2.69
N VAL A 8 -17.17 4.60 -3.50
CA VAL A 8 -17.81 5.92 -3.24
C VAL A 8 -19.33 5.82 -3.31
N SER A 9 -19.88 5.11 -4.30
CA SER A 9 -21.33 4.90 -4.39
C SER A 9 -21.84 4.05 -3.22
N GLY A 10 -21.07 3.04 -2.81
CA GLY A 10 -21.38 2.21 -1.63
C GLY A 10 -21.40 2.99 -0.32
N MET A 11 -20.46 3.91 -0.11
CA MET A 11 -20.46 4.81 1.05
C MET A 11 -21.62 5.79 1.00
N ARG A 12 -21.93 6.36 -0.17
CA ARG A 12 -23.04 7.29 -0.34
C ARG A 12 -24.40 6.64 -0.09
N SER A 13 -24.54 5.35 -0.40
CA SER A 13 -25.77 4.57 -0.14
C SER A 13 -25.81 3.92 1.25
N GLY A 14 -24.76 4.06 2.07
CA GLY A 14 -24.66 3.42 3.38
C GLY A 14 -24.38 1.91 3.37
N ASN A 15 -24.01 1.34 2.22
CA ASN A 15 -23.64 -0.07 2.10
C ASN A 15 -22.18 -0.33 2.48
N VAL A 16 -21.37 0.70 2.54
CA VAL A 16 -19.95 0.66 2.93
C VAL A 16 -19.71 1.77 3.95
N ASP A 17 -19.20 1.41 5.12
CA ASP A 17 -18.93 2.36 6.21
C ASP A 17 -17.51 2.93 6.17
N CYS A 18 -16.54 2.17 5.65
CA CYS A 18 -15.14 2.60 5.57
C CYS A 18 -14.41 2.00 4.36
N ALA A 19 -13.35 2.67 3.95
CA ALA A 19 -12.46 2.22 2.88
C ALA A 19 -11.00 2.23 3.34
N ILE A 20 -10.22 1.26 2.88
CA ILE A 20 -8.77 1.22 3.07
C ILE A 20 -8.12 1.38 1.69
N THR A 21 -7.41 2.50 1.50
CA THR A 21 -6.74 2.82 0.24
C THR A 21 -5.62 3.85 0.50
N GLY A 22 -4.76 4.09 -0.48
CA GLY A 22 -3.81 5.20 -0.44
C GLY A 22 -4.54 6.54 -0.35
N ALA A 23 -3.99 7.51 0.36
CA ALA A 23 -4.63 8.79 0.62
C ALA A 23 -4.95 9.56 -0.69
N MET A 24 -3.99 9.66 -1.62
CA MET A 24 -4.21 10.30 -2.92
C MET A 24 -5.15 9.47 -3.82
N SER A 25 -5.03 8.14 -3.81
CA SER A 25 -5.94 7.27 -4.58
C SER A 25 -7.40 7.42 -4.12
N GLY A 26 -7.61 7.53 -2.80
CA GLY A 26 -8.92 7.81 -2.23
C GLY A 26 -9.47 9.18 -2.65
N ASN A 27 -8.61 10.21 -2.65
CA ASN A 27 -8.95 11.54 -3.12
C ASN A 27 -9.34 11.54 -4.60
N ALA A 28 -8.57 10.85 -5.43
CA ALA A 28 -8.81 10.80 -6.88
C ALA A 28 -10.19 10.21 -7.23
N ILE A 29 -10.67 9.23 -6.46
CA ILE A 29 -12.01 8.65 -6.67
C ILE A 29 -13.14 9.41 -5.96
N GLY A 30 -12.83 10.42 -5.14
CA GLY A 30 -13.83 11.27 -4.49
C GLY A 30 -14.24 10.84 -3.07
N LEU A 31 -13.39 10.10 -2.34
CA LEU A 31 -13.70 9.71 -0.95
C LEU A 31 -13.87 10.93 -0.03
N GLN A 32 -13.19 12.04 -0.29
CA GLN A 32 -13.34 13.30 0.47
C GLN A 32 -14.73 13.91 0.39
N GLU A 33 -15.57 13.47 -0.56
CA GLU A 33 -16.95 13.92 -0.70
C GLU A 33 -17.95 13.13 0.16
N VAL A 34 -17.57 11.93 0.59
CA VAL A 34 -18.49 10.98 1.25
C VAL A 34 -17.99 10.49 2.60
N ALA A 35 -16.69 10.61 2.90
CA ALA A 35 -16.11 10.22 4.18
C ALA A 35 -15.83 11.46 5.05
N SER A 36 -16.12 11.34 6.35
CA SER A 36 -15.93 12.41 7.32
C SER A 36 -14.59 12.38 8.03
N HIS A 37 -13.93 11.24 8.07
CA HIS A 37 -12.68 11.03 8.80
C HIS A 37 -11.65 10.32 7.93
N LEU A 38 -10.37 10.68 8.12
CA LEU A 38 -9.21 10.03 7.53
C LEU A 38 -8.29 9.55 8.65
N HIS A 39 -8.05 8.24 8.73
CA HIS A 39 -7.07 7.67 9.63
C HIS A 39 -5.74 7.50 8.91
N THR A 40 -4.66 8.05 9.45
CA THR A 40 -3.32 8.11 8.80
C THR A 40 -2.41 6.93 9.13
N SER A 41 -2.91 5.93 9.87
CA SER A 41 -2.14 4.72 10.14
C SER A 41 -1.91 3.90 8.86
N ALA A 42 -0.67 3.53 8.59
CA ALA A 42 -0.33 2.63 7.50
C ALA A 42 -0.79 1.20 7.82
N ALA A 43 -1.99 0.84 7.34
CA ALA A 43 -2.57 -0.48 7.55
C ALA A 43 -2.09 -1.52 6.52
N THR A 44 -1.71 -1.08 5.32
CA THR A 44 -1.28 -1.95 4.21
C THR A 44 -0.19 -1.28 3.39
N TRP A 45 0.65 -2.12 2.76
CA TRP A 45 1.64 -1.69 1.79
C TRP A 45 1.34 -2.39 0.47
N GLY A 46 1.16 -1.63 -0.58
CA GLY A 46 1.02 -2.13 -1.94
C GLY A 46 2.34 -1.98 -2.70
N LEU A 47 2.71 -3.02 -3.46
CA LEU A 47 3.82 -2.96 -4.39
C LEU A 47 3.27 -3.12 -5.81
N SER A 48 3.70 -2.24 -6.70
CA SER A 48 3.49 -2.39 -8.13
C SER A 48 4.74 -2.95 -8.78
N VAL A 49 4.59 -3.89 -9.69
CA VAL A 49 5.70 -4.50 -10.42
C VAL A 49 5.48 -4.38 -11.91
N PHE A 50 6.54 -4.07 -12.64
CA PHE A 50 6.54 -4.15 -14.10
C PHE A 50 7.04 -5.53 -14.50
N GLY A 51 6.22 -6.28 -15.22
CA GLY A 51 6.57 -7.59 -15.75
C GLY A 51 6.43 -7.63 -17.26
N ALA A 52 7.31 -8.37 -17.92
CA ALA A 52 7.22 -8.64 -19.34
C ALA A 52 7.02 -10.14 -19.60
N ASN A 53 6.22 -10.49 -20.59
CA ASN A 53 6.17 -11.85 -21.07
C ASN A 53 7.55 -12.28 -21.58
N LEU A 54 8.02 -13.46 -21.15
CA LEU A 54 9.38 -13.93 -21.49
C LEU A 54 9.61 -14.03 -22.99
N GLY A 55 8.64 -14.53 -23.75
CA GLY A 55 8.74 -14.63 -25.22
C GLY A 55 8.86 -13.27 -25.89
N ALA A 56 8.01 -12.31 -25.47
CA ALA A 56 8.09 -10.93 -25.96
C ALA A 56 9.42 -10.27 -25.61
N TRP A 57 9.90 -10.43 -24.37
CA TRP A 57 11.20 -9.93 -23.94
C TRP A 57 12.35 -10.52 -24.77
N THR A 58 12.30 -11.84 -24.99
CA THR A 58 13.37 -12.54 -25.76
C THR A 58 13.40 -12.09 -27.21
N ALA A 59 12.26 -11.79 -27.82
CA ALA A 59 12.14 -11.32 -29.18
C ALA A 59 12.58 -9.87 -29.42
N LEU A 60 12.74 -9.06 -28.34
CA LEU A 60 13.22 -7.68 -28.49
C LEU A 60 14.66 -7.63 -29.02
N PRO A 61 14.99 -6.66 -29.89
CA PRO A 61 16.35 -6.35 -30.29
C PRO A 61 17.26 -6.00 -29.08
N PRO A 62 18.57 -6.27 -29.18
CA PRO A 62 19.49 -5.99 -28.06
C PRO A 62 19.55 -4.52 -27.61
N ASP A 63 19.47 -3.58 -28.53
CA ASP A 63 19.43 -2.14 -28.28
C ASP A 63 18.18 -1.73 -27.49
N MET A 64 17.02 -2.27 -27.83
CA MET A 64 15.77 -2.05 -27.10
C MET A 64 15.84 -2.62 -25.69
N LYS A 65 16.41 -3.83 -25.51
CA LYS A 65 16.64 -4.42 -24.17
C LYS A 65 17.57 -3.54 -23.33
N SER A 66 18.62 -3.01 -23.96
CA SER A 66 19.57 -2.12 -23.29
C SER A 66 18.90 -0.81 -22.86
N LEU A 67 18.11 -0.21 -23.74
CA LEU A 67 17.35 1.01 -23.44
C LEU A 67 16.41 0.79 -22.24
N ILE A 68 15.59 -0.26 -22.29
CA ILE A 68 14.66 -0.57 -21.20
C ILE A 68 15.40 -0.77 -19.87
N LYS A 69 16.49 -1.53 -19.85
CA LYS A 69 17.30 -1.77 -18.64
C LYS A 69 17.95 -0.49 -18.10
N THR A 70 18.21 0.50 -18.96
CA THR A 70 18.79 1.77 -18.56
C THR A 70 17.72 2.74 -18.04
N GLU A 71 16.54 2.76 -18.65
CA GLU A 71 15.49 3.75 -18.31
C GLU A 71 14.58 3.30 -17.17
N LEU A 72 14.30 1.99 -17.02
CA LEU A 72 13.43 1.50 -15.93
C LEU A 72 13.93 1.87 -14.53
N PRO A 73 15.21 1.80 -14.18
CA PRO A 73 15.66 2.25 -12.86
C PRO A 73 15.44 3.73 -12.60
N LYS A 74 15.49 4.57 -13.63
CA LYS A 74 15.20 6.01 -13.50
C LYS A 74 13.70 6.23 -13.24
N LEU A 75 12.86 5.51 -13.97
CA LEU A 75 11.41 5.52 -13.74
C LEU A 75 11.07 5.02 -12.34
N GLU A 76 11.69 3.92 -11.89
CA GLU A 76 11.51 3.37 -10.53
C GLU A 76 11.85 4.42 -9.47
N ALA A 77 13.00 5.07 -9.57
CA ALA A 77 13.40 6.13 -8.63
C ALA A 77 12.40 7.30 -8.61
N ALA A 78 11.92 7.71 -9.79
CA ALA A 78 10.92 8.78 -9.90
C ALA A 78 9.57 8.36 -9.27
N ILE A 79 9.14 7.12 -9.47
CA ILE A 79 7.90 6.58 -8.87
C ILE A 79 8.00 6.53 -7.34
N TRP A 80 9.15 6.10 -6.79
CA TRP A 80 9.35 6.12 -5.33
C TRP A 80 9.24 7.52 -4.74
N ALA A 81 9.94 8.49 -5.32
CA ALA A 81 9.87 9.88 -4.87
C ALA A 81 8.45 10.47 -5.00
N ASP A 82 7.76 10.16 -6.09
CA ASP A 82 6.39 10.64 -6.32
C ASP A 82 5.39 9.99 -5.36
N SER A 83 5.56 8.69 -5.04
CA SER A 83 4.69 7.98 -4.10
C SER A 83 4.77 8.52 -2.67
N GLU A 84 5.97 8.92 -2.22
CA GLU A 84 6.15 9.59 -0.93
C GLU A 84 5.43 10.94 -0.91
N ARG A 85 5.68 11.78 -1.91
CA ARG A 85 5.02 13.07 -2.07
C ARG A 85 3.49 12.94 -2.15
N GLN A 86 2.97 11.98 -2.92
CA GLN A 86 1.53 11.75 -3.07
C GLN A 86 0.85 11.29 -1.78
N THR A 87 1.57 10.63 -0.89
CA THR A 87 1.03 10.23 0.42
C THR A 87 0.73 11.47 1.27
N ASP A 88 1.69 12.38 1.39
CA ASP A 88 1.54 13.61 2.17
C ASP A 88 0.52 14.56 1.54
N GLU A 89 0.60 14.75 0.23
CA GLU A 89 -0.34 15.58 -0.51
C GLU A 89 -1.77 15.01 -0.44
N GLY A 90 -1.92 13.68 -0.48
CA GLY A 90 -3.21 13.03 -0.35
C GLY A 90 -3.88 13.30 1.00
N VAL A 91 -3.12 13.30 2.09
CA VAL A 91 -3.62 13.70 3.41
C VAL A 91 -4.01 15.17 3.41
N ALA A 92 -3.15 16.04 2.87
CA ALA A 92 -3.42 17.48 2.77
C ALA A 92 -4.68 17.79 1.95
N CYS A 93 -4.84 17.12 0.81
CA CYS A 93 -6.04 17.27 -0.02
C CYS A 93 -7.31 16.83 0.70
N ASN A 94 -7.31 15.63 1.27
CA ASN A 94 -8.50 15.06 1.91
C ASN A 94 -8.95 15.87 3.14
N THR A 95 -8.01 16.45 3.88
CA THR A 95 -8.29 17.22 5.11
C THR A 95 -8.45 18.73 4.88
N GLY A 96 -8.05 19.23 3.71
CA GLY A 96 -7.97 20.67 3.44
C GLY A 96 -6.90 21.39 4.25
N ARG A 97 -5.92 20.66 4.79
CA ARG A 97 -4.82 21.19 5.62
C ARG A 97 -3.49 20.99 4.92
N GLY A 98 -2.99 22.01 4.27
CA GLY A 98 -1.74 22.00 3.54
C GLY A 98 -1.90 22.16 2.04
N SER A 99 -0.82 21.86 1.30
CA SER A 99 -0.81 22.02 -0.15
C SER A 99 -1.52 20.87 -0.85
N CYS A 100 -2.49 21.19 -1.68
CA CYS A 100 -3.22 20.25 -2.53
C CYS A 100 -3.08 20.73 -3.98
N LEU A 101 -2.10 20.18 -4.70
CA LEU A 101 -1.74 20.62 -6.06
C LEU A 101 -2.41 19.78 -7.15
N THR A 102 -2.51 18.46 -6.91
CA THR A 102 -2.98 17.50 -7.93
C THR A 102 -4.31 16.84 -7.58
N GLY A 103 -4.77 17.00 -6.32
CA GLY A 103 -6.03 16.43 -5.83
C GLY A 103 -7.17 17.44 -5.73
N LYS A 104 -8.23 17.03 -5.05
CA LYS A 104 -9.38 17.88 -4.69
C LYS A 104 -9.40 18.14 -3.20
N THR A 105 -9.58 19.39 -2.81
CA THR A 105 -9.67 19.76 -1.39
C THR A 105 -10.94 19.21 -0.74
N GLY A 106 -10.77 18.46 0.34
CA GLY A 106 -11.83 17.93 1.19
C GLY A 106 -11.83 18.59 2.58
N LEU A 107 -12.70 18.11 3.45
CA LEU A 107 -12.85 18.60 4.82
C LEU A 107 -12.86 17.45 5.82
N MET A 108 -12.20 16.33 5.51
CA MET A 108 -12.12 15.18 6.41
C MET A 108 -11.35 15.56 7.68
N LYS A 109 -11.81 15.03 8.80
CA LYS A 109 -11.08 15.15 10.06
C LYS A 109 -9.99 14.10 10.11
N GLU A 110 -8.75 14.54 10.25
CA GLU A 110 -7.63 13.64 10.47
C GLU A 110 -7.71 12.99 11.85
N VAL A 111 -7.52 11.66 11.88
CA VAL A 111 -7.41 10.86 13.10
C VAL A 111 -6.02 10.23 13.11
N GLN A 112 -5.22 10.67 14.05
CA GLN A 112 -3.88 10.12 14.23
C GLN A 112 -3.90 8.83 15.04
N THR A 113 -2.98 7.93 14.74
CA THR A 113 -2.76 6.72 15.52
C THR A 113 -2.20 7.08 16.89
N ASN A 114 -2.73 6.49 17.92
CA ASN A 114 -2.18 6.58 19.27
C ASN A 114 -1.36 5.32 19.62
N ALA A 115 -0.57 5.37 20.69
CA ALA A 115 0.30 4.27 21.10
C ALA A 115 -0.45 2.95 21.41
N VAL A 116 -1.71 3.04 21.85
CA VAL A 116 -2.54 1.86 22.11
C VAL A 116 -2.93 1.19 20.80
N ASP A 117 -3.34 1.96 19.80
CA ASP A 117 -3.71 1.46 18.49
C ASP A 117 -2.50 0.89 17.74
N GLU A 118 -1.34 1.55 17.81
CA GLU A 118 -0.08 1.03 17.28
C GLU A 118 0.29 -0.31 17.90
N SER A 119 0.17 -0.42 19.22
CA SER A 119 0.43 -1.68 19.93
C SER A 119 -0.51 -2.80 19.47
N LYS A 120 -1.81 -2.50 19.33
CA LYS A 120 -2.80 -3.48 18.82
C LYS A 120 -2.52 -3.90 17.39
N LEU A 121 -2.20 -2.96 16.51
CA LEU A 121 -1.83 -3.25 15.11
C LEU A 121 -0.61 -4.17 15.05
N ARG A 122 0.41 -3.87 15.86
CA ARG A 122 1.63 -4.67 15.95
C ARG A 122 1.37 -6.07 16.46
N ILE A 123 0.53 -6.22 17.50
CA ILE A 123 0.11 -7.53 18.04
C ILE A 123 -0.68 -8.32 16.97
N SER A 124 -1.66 -7.69 16.33
CA SER A 124 -2.46 -8.32 15.29
C SER A 124 -1.60 -8.76 14.09
N PHE A 125 -0.62 -7.93 13.70
CA PHE A 125 0.32 -8.29 12.64
C PHE A 125 1.16 -9.52 13.03
N ARG A 126 1.77 -9.49 14.23
CA ARG A 126 2.62 -10.58 14.72
C ARG A 126 1.85 -11.89 14.89
N ASP A 127 0.65 -11.82 15.47
CA ASP A 127 -0.07 -13.01 15.93
C ASP A 127 -1.04 -13.59 14.89
N SER A 128 -1.42 -12.79 13.89
CA SER A 128 -2.39 -13.21 12.88
C SER A 128 -1.88 -13.06 11.44
N VAL A 129 -1.40 -11.88 11.07
CA VAL A 129 -1.07 -11.57 9.67
C VAL A 129 0.20 -12.29 9.23
N LEU A 130 1.26 -12.19 10.02
CA LEU A 130 2.56 -12.80 9.68
C LEU A 130 2.49 -14.33 9.64
N PRO A 131 1.87 -15.04 10.61
CA PRO A 131 1.67 -16.48 10.52
C PRO A 131 0.83 -16.90 9.30
N ALA A 132 -0.24 -16.18 8.98
CA ALA A 132 -1.04 -16.46 7.81
C ALA A 132 -0.26 -16.22 6.49
N TRP A 133 0.65 -15.25 6.47
CA TRP A 133 1.55 -15.04 5.34
C TRP A 133 2.55 -16.19 5.21
N VAL A 134 3.18 -16.64 6.31
CA VAL A 134 4.09 -17.79 6.30
C VAL A 134 3.37 -19.05 5.82
N GLN A 135 2.13 -19.26 6.22
CA GLN A 135 1.33 -20.39 5.76
C GLN A 135 1.13 -20.38 4.23
N ARG A 136 0.92 -19.22 3.61
CA ARG A 136 0.76 -19.09 2.16
C ARG A 136 2.08 -19.15 1.41
N CYS A 137 3.09 -18.50 1.92
CA CYS A 137 4.40 -18.39 1.27
C CYS A 137 5.27 -19.66 1.45
N GLY A 138 5.06 -20.37 2.55
CA GLY A 138 5.87 -21.52 2.96
C GLY A 138 7.05 -21.13 3.84
N ASN A 139 7.61 -22.14 4.51
CA ASN A 139 8.72 -21.96 5.47
C ASN A 139 10.00 -21.39 4.83
N THR A 140 10.18 -21.52 3.52
CA THR A 140 11.31 -20.95 2.77
C THR A 140 11.32 -19.42 2.76
N CYS A 141 10.17 -18.79 3.01
CA CYS A 141 10.05 -17.33 3.10
C CYS A 141 10.50 -16.77 4.46
N VAL A 142 10.52 -17.60 5.51
CA VAL A 142 10.89 -17.18 6.88
C VAL A 142 12.31 -16.60 6.95
N PRO A 143 13.36 -17.24 6.40
CA PRO A 143 14.69 -16.66 6.39
C PRO A 143 14.77 -15.34 5.62
N VAL A 144 14.02 -15.21 4.53
CA VAL A 144 13.97 -13.97 3.71
C VAL A 144 13.34 -12.83 4.52
N TRP A 145 12.18 -13.07 5.13
CA TRP A 145 11.56 -12.12 6.05
C TRP A 145 12.52 -11.69 7.16
N ASN A 146 13.10 -12.67 7.86
CA ASN A 146 13.96 -12.40 9.02
C ASN A 146 15.24 -11.64 8.66
N ARG A 147 15.73 -11.77 7.43
CA ARG A 147 16.89 -11.03 6.94
C ARG A 147 16.54 -9.61 6.50
N LEU A 148 15.41 -9.42 5.79
CA LEU A 148 15.11 -8.17 5.10
C LEU A 148 14.13 -7.28 5.89
N LEU A 149 13.12 -7.85 6.51
CA LEU A 149 12.01 -7.11 7.11
C LEU A 149 12.04 -7.10 8.63
N ALA A 150 12.51 -8.15 9.28
CA ALA A 150 12.59 -8.18 10.74
C ALA A 150 13.49 -7.07 11.34
N PRO A 151 14.62 -6.66 10.72
CA PRO A 151 15.41 -5.54 11.23
C PRO A 151 14.65 -4.21 11.23
N VAL A 152 13.75 -4.01 10.27
CA VAL A 152 12.95 -2.77 10.12
C VAL A 152 11.70 -2.82 10.98
N THR A 153 10.99 -3.93 10.99
CA THR A 153 9.72 -4.09 11.71
C THR A 153 9.91 -4.44 13.18
N GLY A 154 11.07 -5.00 13.55
CA GLY A 154 11.32 -5.59 14.87
C GLY A 154 10.49 -6.85 15.15
N ILE A 155 9.87 -7.47 14.11
CA ILE A 155 9.04 -8.67 14.26
C ILE A 155 9.66 -9.79 13.42
N ARG A 156 9.97 -10.90 14.08
CA ARG A 156 10.52 -12.10 13.43
C ARG A 156 9.40 -13.06 13.05
N ALA A 157 9.55 -13.70 11.89
CA ALA A 157 8.69 -14.79 11.48
C ALA A 157 9.23 -16.11 12.05
N GLU A 158 8.32 -17.01 12.37
CA GLU A 158 8.60 -18.37 12.83
C GLU A 158 8.15 -19.39 11.80
N THR A 159 8.88 -20.49 11.69
CA THR A 159 8.48 -21.61 10.85
C THR A 159 7.22 -22.26 11.42
N GLN A 160 6.27 -22.54 10.58
CA GLN A 160 5.10 -23.31 10.99
C GLN A 160 5.41 -24.79 10.90
N ALA A 161 4.93 -25.56 11.90
CA ALA A 161 4.99 -27.00 11.83
C ALA A 161 4.25 -27.47 10.56
N THR A 162 4.93 -28.26 9.74
CA THR A 162 4.27 -28.97 8.64
C THR A 162 3.18 -29.85 9.24
N ARG A 163 1.91 -29.53 8.97
CA ARG A 163 0.84 -30.47 9.28
C ARG A 163 1.10 -31.77 8.50
N PRO A 164 1.07 -32.92 9.18
CA PRO A 164 1.23 -34.22 8.53
C PRO A 164 0.11 -34.45 7.50
#